data_ff9f484e867e2d06f9b8182fd2ba1c61
#
_entry.id   ff9f484e867e2d06f9b8182fd2ba1c61
#
_cell.length_a   1.000
_cell.length_b   1.000
_cell.length_c   1.000
_cell.angle_alpha   90.00
_cell.angle_beta   90.00
_cell.angle_gamma   90.00
#
_symmetry.space_group_name_H-M   'P 1'
#
loop_
_entity.id
_entity.type
_entity.pdbx_description
1 polymer ?
#
loop_
_entity_poly.entity_id
_entity_poly.type
_entity_poly.pdbx_seq_one_letter_code
_entity_poly.pdbx_strand_id
1 'polypeptide(L)'
;MKKLIITALILLSYQADAQIKAVTDEGKEVVLFDNGTWKFANESDAKVLETITTNETPFTKDKASTFLYRSKKVNAGVYVNPKIWKITDAFKTPVLEYAFVNSLNPNTFGLLVSENIEVGSLKNLKDLIIINTQNRADYFKLKESEYRTVNGLKVLYLRYIANAKGLDFEYQMYAYLTENGYCSLTSYAFAKYFDQNKAELDRFLNGLVEVKKAETVEVYETPPPPAKIKSKN
;
A
#
# COMPACT_ATOMS: atom_id res chain seq x y z
N MET A 1 24.71 18.84 55.18
CA MET A 1 23.45 19.20 54.45
C MET A 1 23.70 19.89 53.11
N LYS A 2 24.54 20.94 52.98
CA LYS A 2 24.80 21.62 51.69
C LYS A 2 25.36 20.71 50.58
N LYS A 3 26.22 19.73 50.88
CA LYS A 3 26.79 18.79 49.91
C LYS A 3 25.78 17.77 49.35
N LEU A 4 24.78 17.40 50.16
CA LEU A 4 23.71 16.46 49.74
C LEU A 4 22.73 17.12 48.74
N ILE A 5 22.47 18.43 48.91
CA ILE A 5 21.58 19.20 48.03
C ILE A 5 22.19 19.40 46.65
N ILE A 6 23.51 19.59 46.55
CA ILE A 6 24.24 19.74 45.30
C ILE A 6 24.22 18.42 44.50
N THR A 7 24.40 17.26 45.18
CA THR A 7 24.34 15.95 44.54
C THR A 7 22.92 15.61 44.01
N ALA A 8 21.86 16.03 44.75
CA ALA A 8 20.49 15.86 44.31
C ALA A 8 20.14 16.73 43.08
N LEU A 9 20.69 17.96 43.01
CA LEU A 9 20.49 18.83 41.80
C LEU A 9 21.18 18.27 40.54
N ILE A 10 22.32 17.58 40.67
CA ILE A 10 23.03 17.01 39.53
C ILE A 10 22.28 15.78 38.99
N LEU A 11 21.58 15.02 39.83
CA LEU A 11 20.79 13.85 39.41
C LEU A 11 19.48 14.21 38.71
N LEU A 12 18.98 15.44 38.85
CA LEU A 12 17.75 15.92 38.20
C LEU A 12 17.98 16.46 36.76
N SER A 13 19.24 16.60 36.33
CA SER A 13 19.56 17.19 35.01
C SER A 13 19.70 16.18 33.87
N TYR A 14 19.38 14.90 34.05
CA TYR A 14 19.59 13.84 33.05
C TYR A 14 18.32 13.41 32.29
N GLN A 15 17.27 14.23 32.27
CA GLN A 15 16.07 13.95 31.49
C GLN A 15 15.79 15.05 30.46
N ALA A 16 16.81 15.53 29.77
CA ALA A 16 16.58 16.34 28.58
C ALA A 16 16.58 15.39 27.36
N ASP A 17 15.45 14.77 27.05
CA ASP A 17 15.24 14.19 25.74
C ASP A 17 15.52 15.29 24.71
N ALA A 18 16.60 15.14 23.96
CA ALA A 18 16.97 16.06 22.89
C ALA A 18 15.96 15.89 21.74
N GLN A 19 14.80 16.54 21.85
CA GLN A 19 13.82 16.57 20.79
C GLN A 19 14.32 17.52 19.68
N ILE A 20 14.64 16.96 18.54
CA ILE A 20 14.99 17.75 17.35
C ILE A 20 13.69 18.20 16.68
N LYS A 21 13.48 19.52 16.59
CA LYS A 21 12.40 20.09 15.81
C LYS A 21 12.82 20.17 14.34
N ALA A 22 11.95 19.76 13.45
CA ALA A 22 12.09 19.92 12.02
C ALA A 22 10.80 20.47 11.43
N VAL A 23 10.85 20.89 10.18
CA VAL A 23 9.70 21.43 9.46
C VAL A 23 9.54 20.59 8.20
N THR A 24 8.31 20.14 7.92
CA THR A 24 8.00 19.46 6.66
C THR A 24 8.07 20.46 5.51
N ASP A 25 8.12 19.98 4.27
CA ASP A 25 8.05 20.84 3.07
C ASP A 25 6.74 21.64 2.97
N GLU A 26 5.68 21.22 3.70
CA GLU A 26 4.42 21.96 3.84
C GLU A 26 4.47 23.04 4.93
N GLY A 27 5.60 23.22 5.59
CA GLY A 27 5.74 24.19 6.69
C GLY A 27 5.16 23.71 8.02
N LYS A 28 4.85 22.41 8.19
CA LYS A 28 4.35 21.85 9.45
C LYS A 28 5.50 21.46 10.36
N GLU A 29 5.45 21.90 11.63
CA GLU A 29 6.46 21.52 12.61
C GLU A 29 6.29 20.06 13.04
N VAL A 30 7.40 19.34 13.11
CA VAL A 30 7.50 17.97 13.62
C VAL A 30 8.60 17.85 14.66
N VAL A 31 8.44 16.88 15.55
CA VAL A 31 9.42 16.49 16.55
C VAL A 31 10.00 15.15 16.11
N LEU A 32 11.32 15.08 15.91
CA LEU A 32 12.07 13.88 15.60
C LEU A 32 12.54 13.21 16.88
N PHE A 33 12.51 11.88 16.93
CA PHE A 33 12.99 11.07 18.03
C PHE A 33 14.23 10.27 17.62
N ASP A 34 15.09 9.97 18.58
CA ASP A 34 16.35 9.23 18.36
C ASP A 34 16.14 7.81 17.80
N ASN A 35 14.94 7.25 17.96
CA ASN A 35 14.55 5.94 17.39
C ASN A 35 14.16 6.01 15.91
N GLY A 36 14.34 7.16 15.25
CA GLY A 36 13.99 7.37 13.84
C GLY A 36 12.49 7.63 13.58
N THR A 37 11.67 7.72 14.64
CA THR A 37 10.27 8.11 14.51
C THR A 37 10.08 9.62 14.65
N TRP A 38 8.92 10.12 14.24
CA TRP A 38 8.56 11.52 14.40
C TRP A 38 7.07 11.69 14.71
N LYS A 39 6.69 12.85 15.23
CA LYS A 39 5.28 13.25 15.41
C LYS A 39 5.11 14.72 15.04
N PHE A 40 3.89 15.10 14.65
CA PHE A 40 3.58 16.54 14.51
C PHE A 40 3.70 17.27 15.83
N ALA A 41 4.26 18.46 15.81
CA ALA A 41 4.33 19.33 16.98
C ALA A 41 2.93 19.85 17.39
N ASN A 42 2.00 19.98 16.41
CA ASN A 42 0.63 20.39 16.61
C ASN A 42 -0.33 19.19 16.47
N GLU A 43 -1.26 19.04 17.42
CA GLU A 43 -2.30 17.99 17.37
C GLU A 43 -3.22 18.12 16.14
N SER A 44 -3.43 19.32 15.60
CA SER A 44 -4.21 19.54 14.37
C SER A 44 -3.59 18.82 13.18
N ASP A 45 -2.27 18.76 13.08
CA ASP A 45 -1.56 18.11 11.99
C ASP A 45 -1.58 16.57 12.12
N ALA A 46 -1.56 16.06 13.36
CA ALA A 46 -1.78 14.64 13.63
C ALA A 46 -3.19 14.20 13.22
N LYS A 47 -4.22 15.01 13.44
CA LYS A 47 -5.62 14.71 13.07
C LYS A 47 -5.80 14.51 11.57
N VAL A 48 -5.03 15.16 10.71
CA VAL A 48 -5.11 14.97 9.25
C VAL A 48 -4.78 13.53 8.88
N LEU A 49 -3.80 12.90 9.53
CA LEU A 49 -3.48 11.48 9.33
C LEU A 49 -4.56 10.55 9.90
N GLU A 50 -5.28 10.94 10.94
CA GLU A 50 -6.30 10.11 11.57
C GLU A 50 -7.67 10.20 10.87
N THR A 51 -7.96 11.32 10.21
CA THR A 51 -9.27 11.56 9.59
C THR A 51 -9.46 10.69 8.35
N ILE A 52 -10.60 10.01 8.26
CA ILE A 52 -11.08 9.34 7.06
C ILE A 52 -12.44 9.93 6.72
N THR A 53 -12.56 10.62 5.60
CA THR A 53 -13.84 11.14 5.10
C THR A 53 -14.64 10.05 4.40
N THR A 54 -15.90 10.29 4.07
CA THR A 54 -16.71 9.36 3.27
C THR A 54 -17.07 10.05 1.96
N ASN A 55 -16.83 9.35 0.85
CA ASN A 55 -17.26 9.76 -0.48
C ASN A 55 -18.43 8.87 -0.89
N GLU A 56 -19.62 9.46 -0.96
CA GLU A 56 -20.86 8.73 -1.24
C GLU A 56 -21.05 8.41 -2.74
N THR A 57 -20.18 8.93 -3.62
CA THR A 57 -20.25 8.65 -5.06
C THR A 57 -19.88 7.19 -5.33
N PRO A 58 -20.75 6.39 -5.97
CA PRO A 58 -20.40 5.03 -6.33
C PRO A 58 -19.45 5.02 -7.53
N PHE A 59 -18.38 4.26 -7.41
CA PHE A 59 -17.41 4.04 -8.48
C PHE A 59 -17.64 2.66 -9.11
N THR A 60 -17.53 2.61 -10.42
CA THR A 60 -17.77 1.37 -11.18
C THR A 60 -16.65 1.10 -12.17
N LYS A 61 -16.45 -0.17 -12.45
CA LYS A 61 -15.52 -0.67 -13.45
C LYS A 61 -15.81 -0.08 -14.83
N ASP A 62 -14.75 0.35 -15.53
CA ASP A 62 -14.85 0.79 -16.92
C ASP A 62 -15.26 -0.38 -17.85
N LYS A 63 -16.05 -0.09 -18.91
CA LYS A 63 -16.51 -1.09 -19.87
C LYS A 63 -15.35 -1.75 -20.65
N ALA A 64 -14.27 -1.03 -20.89
CA ALA A 64 -13.09 -1.54 -21.57
C ALA A 64 -12.21 -2.43 -20.66
N SER A 65 -12.42 -2.42 -19.34
CA SER A 65 -11.75 -3.30 -18.38
C SER A 65 -12.39 -4.68 -18.42
N THR A 66 -11.95 -5.52 -19.36
CA THR A 66 -12.56 -6.81 -19.69
C THR A 66 -11.76 -8.03 -19.21
N PHE A 67 -10.49 -7.88 -18.89
CA PHE A 67 -9.65 -8.99 -18.47
C PHE A 67 -9.51 -9.02 -16.95
N LEU A 68 -9.79 -10.17 -16.33
CA LEU A 68 -9.77 -10.35 -14.88
C LEU A 68 -8.49 -11.06 -14.42
N TYR A 69 -7.74 -10.40 -13.55
CA TYR A 69 -6.68 -11.00 -12.74
C TYR A 69 -7.22 -11.31 -11.34
N ARG A 70 -7.16 -12.57 -10.93
CA ARG A 70 -7.64 -13.03 -9.61
C ARG A 70 -6.47 -13.10 -8.63
N SER A 71 -6.68 -12.69 -7.39
CA SER A 71 -5.74 -12.99 -6.32
C SER A 71 -5.64 -14.51 -6.11
N LYS A 72 -4.44 -14.96 -5.77
CA LYS A 72 -4.16 -16.35 -5.38
C LYS A 72 -4.35 -16.58 -3.88
N LYS A 73 -4.44 -15.49 -3.10
CA LYS A 73 -4.44 -15.54 -1.63
C LYS A 73 -5.82 -15.24 -1.04
N VAL A 74 -6.54 -14.26 -1.56
CA VAL A 74 -7.80 -13.77 -1.01
C VAL A 74 -8.89 -13.69 -2.07
N ASN A 75 -10.15 -13.57 -1.66
CA ASN A 75 -11.30 -13.45 -2.57
C ASN A 75 -11.40 -12.03 -3.15
N ALA A 76 -10.44 -11.68 -4.00
CA ALA A 76 -10.39 -10.40 -4.70
C ALA A 76 -9.78 -10.56 -6.09
N GLY A 77 -9.97 -9.56 -6.93
CA GLY A 77 -9.35 -9.48 -8.25
C GLY A 77 -9.47 -8.09 -8.84
N VAL A 78 -8.86 -7.89 -9.99
CA VAL A 78 -8.92 -6.64 -10.73
C VAL A 78 -9.25 -6.89 -12.19
N TYR A 79 -10.26 -6.19 -12.69
CA TYR A 79 -10.52 -6.07 -14.12
C TYR A 79 -9.65 -4.95 -14.70
N VAL A 80 -8.90 -5.26 -15.73
CA VAL A 80 -8.06 -4.28 -16.45
C VAL A 80 -8.44 -4.21 -17.92
N ASN A 81 -8.16 -3.09 -18.56
CA ASN A 81 -8.18 -3.00 -20.02
C ASN A 81 -6.91 -3.70 -20.57
N PRO A 82 -7.04 -4.88 -21.23
CA PRO A 82 -5.88 -5.65 -21.70
C PRO A 82 -5.14 -4.99 -22.86
N LYS A 83 -5.70 -3.95 -23.49
CA LYS A 83 -5.02 -3.17 -24.54
C LYS A 83 -4.05 -2.16 -23.95
N ILE A 84 -4.30 -1.73 -22.69
CA ILE A 84 -3.54 -0.68 -21.99
C ILE A 84 -2.61 -1.29 -20.96
N TRP A 85 -3.13 -2.12 -20.07
CA TRP A 85 -2.38 -2.65 -18.92
C TRP A 85 -1.79 -4.02 -19.22
N LYS A 86 -0.48 -4.15 -19.03
CA LYS A 86 0.29 -5.38 -19.22
C LYS A 86 0.98 -5.77 -17.93
N ILE A 87 1.09 -7.08 -17.67
CA ILE A 87 1.92 -7.57 -16.56
C ILE A 87 3.40 -7.28 -16.85
N THR A 88 4.12 -6.96 -15.79
CA THR A 88 5.57 -6.79 -15.79
C THR A 88 6.21 -7.56 -14.64
N ASP A 89 7.37 -8.13 -14.86
CA ASP A 89 8.19 -8.81 -13.85
C ASP A 89 9.26 -7.90 -13.24
N ALA A 90 9.18 -6.59 -13.53
CA ALA A 90 10.16 -5.61 -13.03
C ALA A 90 10.17 -5.48 -11.49
N PHE A 91 9.07 -5.85 -10.84
CA PHE A 91 8.91 -5.77 -9.39
C PHE A 91 8.64 -7.17 -8.82
N LYS A 92 9.41 -7.57 -7.80
CA LYS A 92 9.23 -8.87 -7.13
C LYS A 92 9.34 -8.69 -5.62
N THR A 93 8.25 -8.91 -4.92
CA THR A 93 8.21 -9.01 -3.47
C THR A 93 7.26 -10.14 -3.06
N PRO A 94 7.42 -10.77 -1.89
CA PRO A 94 6.58 -11.89 -1.47
C PRO A 94 5.08 -11.57 -1.39
N VAL A 95 4.73 -10.31 -1.17
CA VAL A 95 3.34 -9.86 -1.02
C VAL A 95 2.71 -9.39 -2.35
N LEU A 96 3.54 -9.06 -3.35
CA LEU A 96 3.09 -8.61 -4.66
C LEU A 96 2.65 -9.79 -5.51
N GLU A 97 1.39 -9.81 -5.93
CA GLU A 97 0.87 -10.86 -6.81
C GLU A 97 0.98 -10.47 -8.29
N TYR A 98 0.67 -9.22 -8.60
CA TYR A 98 0.76 -8.70 -9.97
C TYR A 98 1.29 -7.28 -9.98
N ALA A 99 2.22 -7.03 -10.89
CA ALA A 99 2.64 -5.70 -11.28
C ALA A 99 2.21 -5.41 -12.71
N PHE A 100 1.74 -4.20 -12.95
CA PHE A 100 1.24 -3.76 -14.24
C PHE A 100 1.99 -2.51 -14.70
N VAL A 101 2.18 -2.41 -16.00
CA VAL A 101 2.67 -1.21 -16.67
C VAL A 101 1.66 -0.81 -17.74
N ASN A 102 1.43 0.48 -17.87
CA ASN A 102 0.61 1.02 -18.95
C ASN A 102 1.42 1.06 -20.23
N SER A 103 0.98 0.31 -21.25
CA SER A 103 1.69 0.20 -22.53
C SER A 103 1.64 1.47 -23.40
N LEU A 104 0.68 2.38 -23.12
CA LEU A 104 0.57 3.68 -23.79
C LEU A 104 1.33 4.78 -23.05
N ASN A 105 1.57 4.59 -21.74
CA ASN A 105 2.35 5.50 -20.92
C ASN A 105 3.18 4.72 -19.90
N PRO A 106 4.43 4.37 -20.23
CA PRO A 106 5.29 3.52 -19.40
C PRO A 106 5.72 4.16 -18.06
N ASN A 107 5.32 5.40 -17.79
CA ASN A 107 5.53 6.07 -16.50
C ASN A 107 4.38 5.87 -15.52
N THR A 108 3.38 5.05 -15.87
CA THR A 108 2.25 4.72 -15.03
C THR A 108 2.20 3.23 -14.74
N PHE A 109 1.98 2.90 -13.48
CA PHE A 109 2.10 1.54 -12.95
C PHE A 109 0.88 1.15 -12.12
N GLY A 110 0.67 -0.15 -12.00
CA GLY A 110 -0.34 -0.75 -11.14
C GLY A 110 0.23 -1.91 -10.33
N LEU A 111 -0.24 -2.12 -9.12
CA LEU A 111 0.16 -3.21 -8.24
C LEU A 111 -1.07 -3.84 -7.60
N LEU A 112 -1.13 -5.17 -7.59
CA LEU A 112 -2.06 -5.93 -6.77
C LEU A 112 -1.25 -6.67 -5.70
N VAL A 113 -1.49 -6.29 -4.45
CA VAL A 113 -0.89 -6.88 -3.25
C VAL A 113 -2.00 -7.53 -2.43
N SER A 114 -1.77 -8.72 -1.90
CA SER A 114 -2.69 -9.36 -0.98
C SER A 114 -1.96 -10.22 0.05
N GLU A 115 -2.53 -10.32 1.23
CA GLU A 115 -1.99 -11.09 2.33
C GLU A 115 -3.12 -11.77 3.12
N ASN A 116 -2.88 -13.02 3.53
CA ASN A 116 -3.75 -13.80 4.41
C ASN A 116 -3.50 -13.42 5.88
N ILE A 117 -3.64 -12.14 6.20
CA ILE A 117 -3.46 -11.61 7.55
C ILE A 117 -4.76 -10.92 7.94
N GLU A 118 -5.32 -11.34 9.07
CA GLU A 118 -6.53 -10.73 9.60
C GLU A 118 -6.23 -9.30 10.07
N VAL A 119 -7.00 -8.35 9.55
CA VAL A 119 -6.95 -6.93 9.93
C VAL A 119 -8.35 -6.52 10.37
N GLY A 120 -8.50 -6.14 11.63
CA GLY A 120 -9.79 -5.94 12.25
C GLY A 120 -10.65 -4.82 11.65
N SER A 121 -10.06 -3.85 10.93
CA SER A 121 -10.80 -2.76 10.29
C SER A 121 -10.03 -2.09 9.17
N LEU A 122 -10.74 -1.37 8.26
CA LEU A 122 -10.10 -0.53 7.25
C LEU A 122 -9.26 0.60 7.86
N LYS A 123 -9.62 1.07 9.05
CA LYS A 123 -8.80 2.05 9.79
C LYS A 123 -7.46 1.44 10.21
N ASN A 124 -7.46 0.24 10.78
CA ASN A 124 -6.23 -0.45 11.16
C ASN A 124 -5.36 -0.75 9.93
N LEU A 125 -6.01 -1.10 8.80
CA LEU A 125 -5.31 -1.31 7.53
C LEU A 125 -4.67 -0.02 7.00
N LYS A 126 -5.36 1.14 7.15
CA LYS A 126 -4.78 2.45 6.85
C LYS A 126 -3.51 2.69 7.66
N ASP A 127 -3.59 2.51 8.97
CA ASP A 127 -2.47 2.77 9.88
C ASP A 127 -1.27 1.87 9.52
N LEU A 128 -1.52 0.59 9.22
CA LEU A 128 -0.51 -0.36 8.77
C LEU A 128 0.16 0.09 7.45
N ILE A 129 -0.64 0.51 6.46
CA ILE A 129 -0.14 0.99 5.16
C ILE A 129 0.72 2.24 5.33
N ILE A 130 0.25 3.21 6.13
CA ILE A 130 0.98 4.47 6.37
C ILE A 130 2.32 4.18 7.04
N ILE A 131 2.34 3.42 8.15
CA ILE A 131 3.56 3.06 8.86
C ILE A 131 4.55 2.34 7.93
N ASN A 132 4.09 1.35 7.17
CA ASN A 132 4.94 0.60 6.25
C ASN A 132 5.50 1.49 5.13
N THR A 133 4.73 2.48 4.66
CA THR A 133 5.19 3.42 3.63
C THR A 133 6.20 4.39 4.18
N GLN A 134 5.95 4.98 5.35
CA GLN A 134 6.87 5.90 6.04
C GLN A 134 8.21 5.25 6.35
N ASN A 135 8.21 3.97 6.75
CA ASN A 135 9.45 3.23 7.04
C ASN A 135 10.32 2.94 5.80
N ARG A 136 9.78 3.10 4.60
CA ARG A 136 10.47 2.76 3.33
C ARG A 136 10.73 3.96 2.42
N ALA A 137 10.06 5.06 2.67
CA ALA A 137 10.15 6.28 1.89
C ALA A 137 11.07 7.29 2.58
N ASP A 138 11.86 8.02 1.81
CA ASP A 138 12.65 9.14 2.32
C ASP A 138 11.74 10.31 2.76
N TYR A 139 10.54 10.36 2.18
CA TYR A 139 9.50 11.34 2.46
C TYR A 139 8.11 10.77 2.16
N PHE A 140 7.11 11.13 2.99
CA PHE A 140 5.71 10.70 2.83
C PHE A 140 4.75 11.85 3.13
N LYS A 141 3.74 12.03 2.26
CA LYS A 141 2.69 13.02 2.40
C LYS A 141 1.33 12.43 2.04
N LEU A 142 0.45 12.26 3.04
CA LEU A 142 -0.93 11.88 2.80
C LEU A 142 -1.71 13.06 2.21
N LYS A 143 -2.38 12.86 1.08
CA LYS A 143 -3.22 13.87 0.41
C LYS A 143 -4.70 13.64 0.66
N GLU A 144 -5.16 12.39 0.52
CA GLU A 144 -6.57 12.01 0.64
C GLU A 144 -6.71 10.68 1.39
N SER A 145 -7.75 10.59 2.23
CA SER A 145 -8.14 9.37 2.93
C SER A 145 -9.66 9.31 3.01
N GLU A 146 -10.29 8.35 2.31
CA GLU A 146 -11.74 8.28 2.17
C GLU A 146 -12.25 6.84 2.23
N TYR A 147 -13.42 6.65 2.80
CA TYR A 147 -14.23 5.46 2.52
C TYR A 147 -14.98 5.68 1.21
N ARG A 148 -14.92 4.70 0.31
CA ARG A 148 -15.59 4.71 -0.99
C ARG A 148 -16.35 3.41 -1.23
N THR A 149 -17.34 3.46 -2.13
CA THR A 149 -18.02 2.28 -2.66
C THR A 149 -17.57 2.04 -4.10
N VAL A 150 -16.94 0.88 -4.36
CA VAL A 150 -16.40 0.51 -5.68
C VAL A 150 -16.97 -0.86 -6.09
N ASN A 151 -17.73 -0.93 -7.17
CA ASN A 151 -18.43 -2.14 -7.62
C ASN A 151 -19.24 -2.83 -6.49
N GLY A 152 -19.82 -2.05 -5.58
CA GLY A 152 -20.54 -2.53 -4.40
C GLY A 152 -19.68 -2.84 -3.19
N LEU A 153 -18.36 -2.79 -3.29
CA LEU A 153 -17.43 -3.05 -2.19
C LEU A 153 -17.17 -1.77 -1.40
N LYS A 154 -17.18 -1.87 -0.07
CA LYS A 154 -16.68 -0.81 0.81
C LYS A 154 -15.15 -0.91 0.88
N VAL A 155 -14.46 0.11 0.41
CA VAL A 155 -13.01 0.20 0.37
C VAL A 155 -12.49 1.43 1.11
N LEU A 156 -11.24 1.39 1.51
CA LEU A 156 -10.48 2.56 1.90
C LEU A 156 -9.71 3.06 0.68
N TYR A 157 -9.91 4.32 0.33
CA TYR A 157 -9.09 5.03 -0.65
C TYR A 157 -8.03 5.85 0.07
N LEU A 158 -6.79 5.73 -0.39
CA LEU A 158 -5.67 6.57 0.02
C LEU A 158 -5.02 7.18 -1.21
N ARG A 159 -4.67 8.48 -1.14
CA ARG A 159 -3.80 9.16 -2.11
C ARG A 159 -2.67 9.85 -1.36
N TYR A 160 -1.43 9.59 -1.76
CA TYR A 160 -0.26 10.11 -1.08
C TYR A 160 0.93 10.26 -2.02
N ILE A 161 1.88 11.12 -1.66
CA ILE A 161 3.20 11.20 -2.27
C ILE A 161 4.17 10.45 -1.38
N ALA A 162 5.08 9.68 -1.99
CA ALA A 162 6.23 9.10 -1.31
C ALA A 162 7.47 9.27 -2.19
N ASN A 163 8.57 9.70 -1.57
CA ASN A 163 9.87 9.80 -2.22
C ASN A 163 10.62 8.49 -2.05
N ALA A 164 11.17 7.98 -3.12
CA ALA A 164 12.05 6.83 -3.11
C ALA A 164 13.31 7.14 -3.90
N LYS A 165 14.46 7.17 -3.22
CA LYS A 165 15.78 7.44 -3.81
C LYS A 165 15.83 8.75 -4.60
N GLY A 166 15.25 9.81 -4.03
CA GLY A 166 15.22 11.14 -4.63
C GLY A 166 14.16 11.33 -5.73
N LEU A 167 13.29 10.35 -5.97
CA LEU A 167 12.21 10.44 -6.95
C LEU A 167 10.85 10.48 -6.26
N ASP A 168 10.05 11.50 -6.56
CA ASP A 168 8.69 11.63 -6.05
C ASP A 168 7.71 10.86 -6.92
N PHE A 169 7.03 9.92 -6.29
CA PHE A 169 5.89 9.20 -6.87
C PHE A 169 4.61 9.61 -6.15
N GLU A 170 3.55 9.77 -6.90
CA GLU A 170 2.22 9.91 -6.36
C GLU A 170 1.44 8.62 -6.56
N TYR A 171 0.88 8.14 -5.47
CA TYR A 171 0.16 6.87 -5.36
C TYR A 171 -1.30 7.15 -5.06
N GLN A 172 -2.16 6.33 -5.63
CA GLN A 172 -3.52 6.15 -5.15
C GLN A 172 -3.84 4.67 -5.04
N MET A 173 -4.66 4.28 -4.08
CA MET A 173 -4.95 2.88 -3.83
C MET A 173 -6.36 2.66 -3.27
N TYR A 174 -6.91 1.48 -3.54
CA TYR A 174 -8.00 0.90 -2.79
C TYR A 174 -7.48 -0.22 -1.91
N ALA A 175 -7.80 -0.17 -0.61
CA ALA A 175 -7.58 -1.25 0.32
C ALA A 175 -8.93 -1.87 0.69
N TYR A 176 -9.04 -3.19 0.56
CA TYR A 176 -10.25 -3.97 0.75
C TYR A 176 -10.00 -5.12 1.72
N LEU A 177 -10.88 -5.27 2.71
CA LEU A 177 -10.87 -6.40 3.65
C LEU A 177 -11.70 -7.56 3.08
N THR A 178 -11.13 -8.73 3.10
CA THR A 178 -11.80 -10.00 2.78
C THR A 178 -11.96 -10.85 4.04
N GLU A 179 -12.71 -11.93 3.96
CA GLU A 179 -12.88 -12.86 5.10
C GLU A 179 -11.55 -13.43 5.63
N ASN A 180 -10.55 -13.60 4.74
CA ASN A 180 -9.30 -14.29 5.06
C ASN A 180 -8.06 -13.41 4.93
N GLY A 181 -8.22 -12.09 4.99
CA GLY A 181 -7.09 -11.18 4.85
C GLY A 181 -7.47 -9.89 4.15
N TYR A 182 -6.54 -9.28 3.43
CA TYR A 182 -6.80 -8.05 2.71
C TYR A 182 -6.17 -8.04 1.31
N CYS A 183 -6.70 -7.15 0.47
CA CYS A 183 -6.17 -6.83 -0.84
C CYS A 183 -5.97 -5.33 -0.94
N SER A 184 -4.86 -4.89 -1.51
CA SER A 184 -4.64 -3.52 -1.93
C SER A 184 -4.33 -3.46 -3.42
N LEU A 185 -5.13 -2.66 -4.13
CA LEU A 185 -4.92 -2.32 -5.53
C LEU A 185 -4.38 -0.90 -5.59
N THR A 186 -3.17 -0.73 -6.10
CA THR A 186 -2.48 0.56 -6.19
C THR A 186 -2.24 0.94 -7.64
N SER A 187 -2.44 2.21 -7.99
CA SER A 187 -1.93 2.79 -9.22
C SER A 187 -1.10 4.04 -8.90
N TYR A 188 -0.02 4.26 -9.67
CA TYR A 188 0.90 5.35 -9.39
C TYR A 188 1.66 5.82 -10.63
N ALA A 189 2.19 7.02 -10.53
CA ALA A 189 3.07 7.63 -11.53
C ALA A 189 4.11 8.52 -10.84
N PHE A 190 5.11 8.98 -11.58
CA PHE A 190 5.90 10.12 -11.09
C PHE A 190 4.99 11.30 -10.75
N ALA A 191 5.21 11.95 -9.60
CA ALA A 191 4.32 13.00 -9.09
C ALA A 191 4.02 14.10 -10.11
N LYS A 192 5.04 14.53 -10.89
CA LYS A 192 4.88 15.53 -11.95
C LYS A 192 3.97 15.11 -13.11
N TYR A 193 3.70 13.81 -13.28
CA TYR A 193 2.86 13.27 -14.36
C TYR A 193 1.55 12.69 -13.85
N PHE A 194 1.31 12.69 -12.53
CA PHE A 194 0.16 12.03 -11.93
C PHE A 194 -1.15 12.62 -12.43
N ASP A 195 -1.33 13.94 -12.33
CA ASP A 195 -2.61 14.57 -12.66
C ASP A 195 -3.01 14.40 -14.12
N GLN A 196 -2.06 14.45 -15.05
CA GLN A 196 -2.34 14.19 -16.47
C GLN A 196 -2.76 12.74 -16.76
N ASN A 197 -2.38 11.80 -15.89
CA ASN A 197 -2.70 10.37 -16.02
C ASN A 197 -3.83 9.92 -15.10
N LYS A 198 -4.33 10.81 -14.23
CA LYS A 198 -5.27 10.47 -13.16
C LYS A 198 -6.50 9.72 -13.66
N ALA A 199 -7.08 10.14 -14.79
CA ALA A 199 -8.25 9.50 -15.34
C ALA A 199 -8.02 8.00 -15.69
N GLU A 200 -6.85 7.64 -16.19
CA GLU A 200 -6.50 6.25 -16.49
C GLU A 200 -6.12 5.46 -15.24
N LEU A 201 -5.43 6.09 -14.31
CA LEU A 201 -5.12 5.52 -13.00
C LEU A 201 -6.41 5.21 -12.21
N ASP A 202 -7.41 6.10 -12.26
CA ASP A 202 -8.74 5.88 -11.66
C ASP A 202 -9.48 4.71 -12.31
N ARG A 203 -9.45 4.60 -13.66
CA ARG A 203 -10.06 3.45 -14.37
C ARG A 203 -9.44 2.13 -13.95
N PHE A 204 -8.12 2.10 -13.74
CA PHE A 204 -7.44 0.91 -13.24
C PHE A 204 -7.93 0.55 -11.84
N LEU A 205 -7.95 1.49 -10.89
CA LEU A 205 -8.41 1.25 -9.52
C LEU A 205 -9.87 0.78 -9.48
N ASN A 206 -10.74 1.39 -10.29
CA ASN A 206 -12.15 1.03 -10.36
C ASN A 206 -12.39 -0.39 -10.89
N GLY A 207 -11.34 -1.07 -11.34
CA GLY A 207 -11.38 -2.49 -11.69
C GLY A 207 -11.43 -3.47 -10.52
N LEU A 208 -11.23 -3.01 -9.27
CA LEU A 208 -11.28 -3.88 -8.08
C LEU A 208 -12.65 -4.53 -7.92
N VAL A 209 -12.68 -5.82 -7.71
CA VAL A 209 -13.90 -6.63 -7.51
C VAL A 209 -13.65 -7.72 -6.48
N GLU A 210 -14.73 -8.17 -5.82
CA GLU A 210 -14.75 -9.41 -5.07
C GLU A 210 -15.02 -10.57 -6.03
N VAL A 211 -14.13 -11.54 -6.03
CA VAL A 211 -14.24 -12.78 -6.81
C VAL A 211 -13.52 -13.88 -6.06
N LYS A 212 -13.94 -15.13 -6.25
CA LYS A 212 -13.21 -16.27 -5.68
C LYS A 212 -11.76 -16.21 -6.13
N LYS A 213 -10.84 -16.43 -5.20
CA LYS A 213 -9.40 -16.52 -5.47
C LYS A 213 -9.10 -17.54 -6.56
N ALA A 214 -7.98 -17.41 -7.24
CA ALA A 214 -7.52 -18.40 -8.22
C ALA A 214 -7.25 -19.74 -7.51
N GLU A 215 -7.80 -20.83 -8.03
CA GLU A 215 -7.49 -22.16 -7.54
C GLU A 215 -6.06 -22.52 -7.96
N THR A 216 -5.24 -22.92 -6.99
CA THR A 216 -3.93 -23.51 -7.28
C THR A 216 -4.16 -25.00 -7.57
N VAL A 217 -4.09 -25.40 -8.81
CA VAL A 217 -4.09 -26.83 -9.17
C VAL A 217 -2.68 -27.34 -8.90
N GLU A 218 -2.50 -28.09 -7.82
CA GLU A 218 -1.27 -28.85 -7.61
C GLU A 218 -1.27 -30.03 -8.60
N VAL A 219 -0.47 -29.93 -9.64
CA VAL A 219 -0.23 -31.04 -10.56
C VAL A 219 0.83 -31.93 -9.91
N TYR A 220 0.39 -33.03 -9.29
CA TYR A 220 1.31 -34.08 -8.87
C TYR A 220 1.77 -34.82 -10.15
N GLU A 221 2.98 -34.57 -10.59
CA GLU A 221 3.62 -35.45 -11.57
C GLU A 221 3.87 -36.79 -10.88
N THR A 222 3.08 -37.80 -11.24
CA THR A 222 3.39 -39.18 -10.86
C THR A 222 4.73 -39.55 -11.49
N PRO A 223 5.71 -40.04 -10.70
CA PRO A 223 6.98 -40.46 -11.29
C PRO A 223 6.72 -41.51 -12.38
N PRO A 224 7.48 -41.47 -13.46
CA PRO A 224 7.29 -42.44 -14.56
C PRO A 224 7.40 -43.86 -14.01
N PRO A 225 6.59 -44.82 -14.52
CA PRO A 225 6.62 -46.19 -14.04
C PRO A 225 8.05 -46.79 -14.22
N PRO A 226 8.52 -47.58 -13.26
CA PRO A 226 9.87 -48.13 -13.32
C PRO A 226 10.08 -48.92 -14.61
N ALA A 227 11.26 -48.77 -15.22
CA ALA A 227 11.62 -49.44 -16.43
C ALA A 227 11.46 -50.94 -16.29
N LYS A 228 10.73 -51.57 -17.21
CA LYS A 228 10.57 -53.03 -17.25
C LYS A 228 11.95 -53.68 -17.38
N ILE A 229 12.41 -54.39 -16.38
CA ILE A 229 13.62 -55.22 -16.46
C ILE A 229 13.32 -56.35 -17.44
N LYS A 230 13.99 -56.35 -18.59
CA LYS A 230 13.94 -57.52 -19.50
C LYS A 230 14.65 -58.66 -18.79
N SER A 231 13.94 -59.73 -18.43
CA SER A 231 14.54 -60.98 -18.01
C SER A 231 15.33 -61.53 -19.19
N LYS A 232 16.64 -61.70 -19.02
CA LYS A 232 17.44 -62.50 -19.95
C LYS A 232 17.08 -63.96 -19.71
N ASN A 233 16.46 -64.59 -20.70
CA ASN A 233 16.46 -66.04 -20.83
C ASN A 233 17.78 -66.49 -21.47
#